data_02e7d03882b117978cc90815524269ea
#
_entry.id   02e7d03882b117978cc90815524269ea
#
_cell.length_a   1.000
_cell.length_b   1.000
_cell.length_c   1.000
_cell.angle_alpha   90.00
_cell.angle_beta   90.00
_cell.angle_gamma   90.00
#
_symmetry.space_group_name_H-M   'P 1'
#
loop_
_entity.id
_entity.type
_entity.pdbx_description
1 polymer ?
#
loop_
_entity_poly.entity_id
_entity_poly.type
_entity_poly.pdbx_seq_one_letter_code
_entity_poly.pdbx_strand_id
1 'polypeptide(L)'
;MKRISKQVMAGNVKIGGGAPVTVQSMLNVPSTDIEGSVRQAVALEKAGCQILRAAIPDMDAVRLIPAIKEKISIPLVADIHFDYKLALEAAAAGVGKNRINPGNIGGDDRVKAVATVCREKKIPIRIGVNSGSVEKSILAKYGAPTAEALCESALYHASLLEKFDFTDIVISLKSSSVDTNIKAYERIAERCDYPLHLGVTETGTLRMGIVKSAIGIGSLLQRGIGDTLRVSLTADPAEEIRTGRDILSALGLRGGVKLVSCPTCGRTRIDLIGLANKVEKALEYVDKDITVAVMGCVVNGPGEAREADLGVTGGKGEGLIFKKGQIIRKVPEAELLDALMEEIDKL
;
A
#
# COMPACT_ATOMS: atom_id res chain seq x y z
N MET A 1 -0.65 1.83 20.31
CA MET A 1 0.50 2.76 20.15
C MET A 1 1.27 2.30 18.90
N LYS A 2 1.66 3.22 17.99
CA LYS A 2 2.41 2.85 16.78
C LYS A 2 3.81 2.36 17.18
N ARG A 3 4.27 1.23 16.58
CA ARG A 3 5.64 0.74 16.73
C ARG A 3 6.63 1.80 16.22
N ILE A 4 7.64 2.09 16.99
CA ILE A 4 8.73 2.97 16.56
C ILE A 4 9.73 2.13 15.77
N SER A 5 9.89 2.43 14.48
CA SER A 5 10.86 1.81 13.60
C SER A 5 11.96 2.80 13.23
N LYS A 6 13.12 2.27 12.82
CA LYS A 6 14.20 3.08 12.22
C LYS A 6 13.68 3.75 10.96
N GLN A 7 14.09 5.00 10.69
CA GLN A 7 13.75 5.67 9.43
C GLN A 7 14.78 5.35 8.35
N VAL A 8 14.31 5.01 7.15
CA VAL A 8 15.14 4.91 5.94
C VAL A 8 14.54 5.78 4.83
N MET A 9 15.37 6.16 3.87
CA MET A 9 14.96 6.99 2.73
C MET A 9 14.95 6.16 1.44
N ALA A 10 13.79 5.97 0.82
CA ALA A 10 13.70 5.45 -0.54
C ALA A 10 13.59 6.65 -1.51
N GLY A 11 14.69 7.05 -2.09
CA GLY A 11 14.75 8.33 -2.83
C GLY A 11 14.33 9.50 -1.93
N ASN A 12 13.25 10.19 -2.30
CA ASN A 12 12.67 11.31 -1.55
C ASN A 12 11.59 10.89 -0.53
N VAL A 13 11.27 9.59 -0.44
CA VAL A 13 10.19 9.08 0.42
C VAL A 13 10.75 8.50 1.72
N LYS A 14 10.25 8.99 2.86
CA LYS A 14 10.56 8.48 4.19
C LYS A 14 9.78 7.19 4.46
N ILE A 15 10.45 6.16 4.97
CA ILE A 15 9.85 4.89 5.40
C ILE A 15 10.27 4.65 6.86
N GLY A 16 9.31 4.43 7.74
CA GLY A 16 9.59 4.29 9.18
C GLY A 16 9.80 5.61 9.90
N GLY A 17 10.30 5.58 11.12
CA GLY A 17 10.57 6.76 11.94
C GLY A 17 9.32 7.60 12.27
N GLY A 18 8.13 6.99 12.26
CA GLY A 18 6.88 7.70 12.48
C GLY A 18 6.27 8.36 11.22
N ALA A 19 6.94 8.28 10.06
CA ALA A 19 6.38 8.78 8.80
C ALA A 19 5.03 8.13 8.46
N PRO A 20 4.19 8.77 7.63
CA PRO A 20 2.97 8.15 7.10
C PRO A 20 3.26 6.83 6.38
N VAL A 21 2.33 5.88 6.47
CA VAL A 21 2.44 4.60 5.76
C VAL A 21 2.28 4.84 4.28
N THR A 22 3.24 4.36 3.47
CA THR A 22 3.25 4.55 2.02
C THR A 22 2.69 3.36 1.26
N VAL A 23 2.02 3.63 0.14
CA VAL A 23 1.50 2.61 -0.79
C VAL A 23 2.49 2.41 -1.93
N GLN A 24 2.93 1.16 -2.09
CA GLN A 24 3.77 0.71 -3.20
C GLN A 24 2.95 -0.14 -4.17
N SER A 25 3.22 -0.02 -5.48
CA SER A 25 2.77 -0.98 -6.49
C SER A 25 3.95 -1.49 -7.32
N MET A 26 3.66 -2.32 -8.31
CA MET A 26 4.68 -2.95 -9.15
C MET A 26 4.21 -2.99 -10.60
N LEU A 27 5.12 -2.72 -11.54
CA LEU A 27 4.88 -2.91 -12.96
C LEU A 27 4.60 -4.39 -13.26
N ASN A 28 3.67 -4.64 -14.16
CA ASN A 28 3.36 -5.96 -14.70
C ASN A 28 3.59 -6.07 -16.22
N VAL A 29 4.03 -4.97 -16.84
CA VAL A 29 4.50 -4.96 -18.23
C VAL A 29 5.85 -5.69 -18.29
N PRO A 30 6.10 -6.51 -19.32
CA PRO A 30 7.39 -7.18 -19.51
C PRO A 30 8.56 -6.16 -19.50
N SER A 31 9.68 -6.53 -18.87
CA SER A 31 10.87 -5.65 -18.76
C SER A 31 11.50 -5.32 -20.12
N THR A 32 11.19 -6.07 -21.17
CA THR A 32 11.61 -5.82 -22.57
C THR A 32 10.81 -4.71 -23.24
N ASP A 33 9.60 -4.38 -22.77
CA ASP A 33 8.78 -3.27 -23.26
C ASP A 33 9.02 -2.02 -22.42
N ILE A 34 10.05 -1.27 -22.78
CA ILE A 34 10.44 -0.05 -22.06
C ILE A 34 9.35 1.02 -22.14
N GLU A 35 8.78 1.24 -23.33
CA GLU A 35 7.75 2.27 -23.52
C GLU A 35 6.46 1.94 -22.78
N GLY A 36 6.01 0.68 -22.82
CA GLY A 36 4.87 0.21 -22.06
C GLY A 36 5.09 0.35 -20.56
N SER A 37 6.28 0.00 -20.08
CA SER A 37 6.66 0.15 -18.68
C SER A 37 6.65 1.62 -18.23
N VAL A 38 7.13 2.53 -19.06
CA VAL A 38 7.09 3.98 -18.79
C VAL A 38 5.65 4.50 -18.74
N ARG A 39 4.81 4.12 -19.75
CA ARG A 39 3.40 4.51 -19.74
C ARG A 39 2.68 4.01 -18.49
N GLN A 40 2.91 2.76 -18.11
CA GLN A 40 2.33 2.19 -16.89
C GLN A 40 2.84 2.89 -15.63
N ALA A 41 4.13 3.20 -15.54
CA ALA A 41 4.72 3.92 -14.41
C ALA A 41 4.05 5.28 -14.18
N VAL A 42 3.86 6.06 -15.25
CA VAL A 42 3.16 7.36 -15.20
C VAL A 42 1.69 7.19 -14.78
N ALA A 43 1.00 6.17 -15.30
CA ALA A 43 -0.39 5.91 -14.94
C ALA A 43 -0.53 5.53 -13.44
N LEU A 44 0.38 4.70 -12.92
CA LEU A 44 0.38 4.29 -11.51
C LEU A 44 0.74 5.45 -10.56
N GLU A 45 1.68 6.33 -10.94
CA GLU A 45 1.95 7.55 -10.18
C GLU A 45 0.70 8.43 -10.09
N LYS A 46 0.01 8.65 -11.23
CA LYS A 46 -1.25 9.41 -11.26
C LYS A 46 -2.37 8.77 -10.42
N ALA A 47 -2.39 7.43 -10.34
CA ALA A 47 -3.32 6.71 -9.47
C ALA A 47 -3.00 6.85 -7.96
N GLY A 48 -1.86 7.49 -7.62
CA GLY A 48 -1.46 7.74 -6.24
C GLY A 48 -0.48 6.72 -5.67
N CYS A 49 0.24 5.98 -6.54
CA CYS A 49 1.40 5.20 -6.13
C CYS A 49 2.47 6.13 -5.55
N GLN A 50 3.06 5.74 -4.42
CA GLN A 50 4.09 6.55 -3.76
C GLN A 50 5.49 5.95 -3.90
N ILE A 51 5.58 4.66 -4.18
CA ILE A 51 6.81 3.93 -4.45
C ILE A 51 6.51 2.91 -5.54
N LEU A 52 7.24 2.94 -6.64
CA LEU A 52 7.04 2.00 -7.74
C LEU A 52 8.12 0.91 -7.72
N ARG A 53 7.78 -0.34 -8.05
CA ARG A 53 8.73 -1.45 -8.20
C ARG A 53 8.73 -1.98 -9.62
N ALA A 54 9.92 -2.24 -10.17
CA ALA A 54 10.12 -2.92 -11.44
C ALA A 54 10.97 -4.17 -11.24
N ALA A 55 10.64 -5.25 -11.94
CA ALA A 55 11.50 -6.42 -12.02
C ALA A 55 12.72 -6.10 -12.89
N ILE A 56 13.91 -6.46 -12.40
CA ILE A 56 15.19 -6.34 -13.12
C ILE A 56 15.80 -7.74 -13.20
N PRO A 57 15.34 -8.57 -14.15
CA PRO A 57 15.78 -9.95 -14.26
C PRO A 57 17.16 -10.12 -14.91
N ASP A 58 17.60 -9.16 -15.72
CA ASP A 58 18.83 -9.18 -16.50
C ASP A 58 19.40 -7.76 -16.72
N MET A 59 20.55 -7.68 -17.39
CA MET A 59 21.24 -6.40 -17.67
C MET A 59 20.50 -5.50 -18.64
N ASP A 60 19.72 -6.06 -19.55
CA ASP A 60 18.92 -5.26 -20.49
C ASP A 60 17.79 -4.55 -19.77
N ALA A 61 17.20 -5.17 -18.75
CA ALA A 61 16.16 -4.57 -17.90
C ALA A 61 16.68 -3.39 -17.07
N VAL A 62 17.98 -3.25 -16.84
CA VAL A 62 18.54 -2.07 -16.14
C VAL A 62 18.22 -0.77 -16.87
N ARG A 63 18.05 -0.83 -18.20
CA ARG A 63 17.66 0.35 -19.04
C ARG A 63 16.29 0.91 -18.69
N LEU A 64 15.40 0.13 -18.05
CA LEU A 64 14.12 0.61 -17.54
C LEU A 64 14.30 1.75 -16.51
N ILE A 65 15.36 1.67 -15.72
CA ILE A 65 15.55 2.55 -14.57
C ILE A 65 15.67 4.02 -15.00
N PRO A 66 16.62 4.42 -15.86
CA PRO A 66 16.69 5.81 -16.31
C PRO A 66 15.44 6.24 -17.11
N ALA A 67 14.90 5.36 -17.97
CA ALA A 67 13.73 5.68 -18.78
C ALA A 67 12.48 5.99 -17.93
N ILE A 68 12.24 5.21 -16.89
CA ILE A 68 11.12 5.43 -15.97
C ILE A 68 11.37 6.68 -15.12
N LYS A 69 12.56 6.84 -14.54
CA LYS A 69 12.91 7.96 -13.67
C LYS A 69 12.83 9.33 -14.34
N GLU A 70 13.02 9.38 -15.65
CA GLU A 70 12.85 10.62 -16.41
C GLU A 70 11.38 11.11 -16.42
N LYS A 71 10.42 10.21 -16.26
CA LYS A 71 8.98 10.47 -16.43
C LYS A 71 8.16 10.47 -15.15
N ILE A 72 8.71 9.94 -14.04
CA ILE A 72 8.04 9.90 -12.74
C ILE A 72 8.88 10.58 -11.66
N SER A 73 8.20 11.12 -10.64
CA SER A 73 8.83 11.77 -9.49
C SER A 73 9.00 10.84 -8.28
N ILE A 74 8.22 9.75 -8.24
CA ILE A 74 8.25 8.77 -7.14
C ILE A 74 9.46 7.83 -7.28
N PRO A 75 10.00 7.32 -6.14
CA PRO A 75 11.15 6.44 -6.17
C PRO A 75 10.85 5.09 -6.82
N LEU A 76 11.79 4.62 -7.63
CA LEU A 76 11.76 3.30 -8.24
C LEU A 76 12.53 2.30 -7.39
N VAL A 77 11.98 1.09 -7.21
CA VAL A 77 12.60 -0.05 -6.54
C VAL A 77 12.99 -1.08 -7.58
N ALA A 78 14.26 -1.45 -7.64
CA ALA A 78 14.72 -2.58 -8.45
C ALA A 78 14.47 -3.90 -7.70
N ASP A 79 13.74 -4.81 -8.34
CA ASP A 79 13.45 -6.14 -7.82
C ASP A 79 14.41 -7.16 -8.44
N ILE A 80 15.39 -7.59 -7.63
CA ILE A 80 16.50 -8.44 -8.07
C ILE A 80 16.52 -9.70 -7.23
N HIS A 81 16.69 -10.87 -7.87
CA HIS A 81 16.57 -12.15 -7.19
C HIS A 81 17.92 -12.82 -6.89
N PHE A 82 18.82 -12.94 -7.87
CA PHE A 82 20.00 -13.82 -7.75
C PHE A 82 21.32 -13.15 -8.14
N ASP A 83 21.33 -12.26 -9.13
CA ASP A 83 22.59 -11.67 -9.60
C ASP A 83 22.88 -10.35 -8.88
N TYR A 84 23.94 -10.37 -8.05
CA TYR A 84 24.40 -9.18 -7.33
C TYR A 84 24.84 -8.03 -8.26
N LYS A 85 25.33 -8.34 -9.49
CA LYS A 85 25.75 -7.33 -10.45
C LYS A 85 24.58 -6.44 -10.87
N LEU A 86 23.39 -7.01 -11.00
CA LEU A 86 22.16 -6.23 -11.26
C LEU A 86 21.87 -5.23 -10.14
N ALA A 87 22.16 -5.59 -8.88
CA ALA A 87 21.98 -4.66 -7.77
C ALA A 87 22.98 -3.50 -7.81
N LEU A 88 24.23 -3.75 -8.27
CA LEU A 88 25.24 -2.72 -8.47
C LEU A 88 24.85 -1.77 -9.61
N GLU A 89 24.46 -2.32 -10.76
CA GLU A 89 24.02 -1.54 -11.92
C GLU A 89 22.73 -0.75 -11.66
N ALA A 90 21.75 -1.35 -10.98
CA ALA A 90 20.55 -0.64 -10.57
C ALA A 90 20.89 0.53 -9.62
N ALA A 91 21.81 0.33 -8.70
CA ALA A 91 22.30 1.40 -7.83
C ALA A 91 23.04 2.48 -8.62
N ALA A 92 23.84 2.12 -9.63
CA ALA A 92 24.51 3.06 -10.54
C ALA A 92 23.50 3.87 -11.36
N ALA A 93 22.43 3.22 -11.85
CA ALA A 93 21.32 3.86 -12.55
C ALA A 93 20.43 4.74 -11.64
N GLY A 94 20.65 4.71 -10.32
CA GLY A 94 20.04 5.61 -9.36
C GLY A 94 18.64 5.21 -8.92
N VAL A 95 18.39 3.91 -8.66
CA VAL A 95 17.15 3.46 -8.01
C VAL A 95 17.00 4.06 -6.62
N GLY A 96 15.77 4.23 -6.18
CA GLY A 96 15.47 4.70 -4.83
C GLY A 96 15.60 3.61 -3.75
N LYS A 97 15.57 2.34 -4.13
CA LYS A 97 15.70 1.18 -3.23
C LYS A 97 16.01 -0.10 -4.03
N ASN A 98 16.85 -0.98 -3.51
CA ASN A 98 17.02 -2.33 -4.01
C ASN A 98 16.17 -3.32 -3.21
N ARG A 99 15.51 -4.27 -3.87
CA ARG A 99 14.91 -5.45 -3.23
C ARG A 99 15.73 -6.67 -3.59
N ILE A 100 16.38 -7.24 -2.59
CA ILE A 100 17.17 -8.47 -2.70
C ILE A 100 17.02 -9.30 -1.42
N ASN A 101 17.36 -10.60 -1.52
CA ASN A 101 17.62 -11.43 -0.35
C ASN A 101 19.12 -11.72 -0.34
N PRO A 102 19.90 -11.17 0.61
CA PRO A 102 21.36 -11.26 0.62
C PRO A 102 21.89 -12.70 0.53
N GLY A 103 21.23 -13.67 1.17
CA GLY A 103 21.60 -15.08 1.07
C GLY A 103 21.44 -15.71 -0.32
N ASN A 104 20.74 -15.04 -1.27
CA ASN A 104 20.51 -15.56 -2.62
C ASN A 104 21.50 -15.01 -3.65
N ILE A 105 22.27 -13.96 -3.31
CA ILE A 105 23.16 -13.28 -4.28
C ILE A 105 24.60 -13.79 -4.25
N GLY A 106 24.91 -14.73 -3.36
CA GLY A 106 26.22 -15.41 -3.27
C GLY A 106 26.93 -15.20 -1.94
N GLY A 107 28.25 -15.32 -1.94
CA GLY A 107 29.06 -15.23 -0.73
C GLY A 107 29.24 -13.81 -0.18
N ASP A 108 29.96 -13.73 0.93
CA ASP A 108 30.19 -12.50 1.69
C ASP A 108 30.81 -11.37 0.85
N ASP A 109 31.66 -11.68 -0.10
CA ASP A 109 32.28 -10.73 -1.03
C ASP A 109 31.22 -9.97 -1.88
N ARG A 110 30.21 -10.70 -2.35
CA ARG A 110 29.11 -10.14 -3.14
C ARG A 110 28.16 -9.32 -2.30
N VAL A 111 27.80 -9.82 -1.12
CA VAL A 111 26.98 -9.09 -0.14
C VAL A 111 27.66 -7.78 0.26
N LYS A 112 28.99 -7.85 0.55
CA LYS A 112 29.81 -6.68 0.87
C LYS A 112 29.80 -5.65 -0.26
N ALA A 113 29.99 -6.10 -1.51
CA ALA A 113 29.98 -5.20 -2.67
C ALA A 113 28.66 -4.45 -2.79
N VAL A 114 27.51 -5.14 -2.69
CA VAL A 114 26.19 -4.52 -2.74
C VAL A 114 25.96 -3.58 -1.55
N ALA A 115 26.30 -4.00 -0.33
CA ALA A 115 26.15 -3.17 0.87
C ALA A 115 26.99 -1.88 0.77
N THR A 116 28.23 -1.98 0.24
CA THR A 116 29.12 -0.83 0.05
C THR A 116 28.51 0.20 -0.93
N VAL A 117 28.14 -0.25 -2.13
CA VAL A 117 27.56 0.64 -3.15
C VAL A 117 26.23 1.26 -2.68
N CYS A 118 25.36 0.46 -2.03
CA CYS A 118 24.10 0.95 -1.50
C CYS A 118 24.32 2.00 -0.39
N ARG A 119 25.34 1.82 0.47
CA ARG A 119 25.68 2.80 1.51
C ARG A 119 26.20 4.10 0.91
N GLU A 120 27.15 4.04 -0.02
CA GLU A 120 27.72 5.22 -0.69
C GLU A 120 26.65 6.06 -1.40
N LYS A 121 25.69 5.37 -2.02
CA LYS A 121 24.59 6.01 -2.74
C LYS A 121 23.35 6.30 -1.88
N LYS A 122 23.38 5.94 -0.59
CA LYS A 122 22.25 6.08 0.35
C LYS A 122 20.99 5.38 -0.14
N ILE A 123 21.13 4.19 -0.71
CA ILE A 123 20.05 3.36 -1.24
C ILE A 123 19.73 2.26 -0.22
N PRO A 124 18.53 2.23 0.38
CA PRO A 124 18.15 1.17 1.31
C PRO A 124 17.93 -0.15 0.57
N ILE A 125 18.12 -1.24 1.30
CA ILE A 125 17.88 -2.60 0.82
C ILE A 125 16.61 -3.14 1.48
N ARG A 126 15.66 -3.64 0.67
CA ARG A 126 14.52 -4.37 1.18
C ARG A 126 14.75 -5.88 1.08
N ILE A 127 14.79 -6.53 2.22
CA ILE A 127 14.73 -7.99 2.35
C ILE A 127 13.29 -8.44 2.13
N GLY A 128 13.08 -9.38 1.21
CA GLY A 128 11.74 -9.84 0.84
C GLY A 128 11.60 -11.35 0.96
N VAL A 129 11.31 -11.85 2.15
CA VAL A 129 11.03 -13.26 2.40
C VAL A 129 9.58 -13.58 2.04
N ASN A 130 9.40 -14.64 1.28
CA ASN A 130 8.08 -15.23 0.99
C ASN A 130 8.09 -16.70 1.44
N SER A 131 6.92 -17.28 1.71
CA SER A 131 6.80 -18.69 2.11
C SER A 131 7.55 -19.66 1.17
N GLY A 132 7.60 -19.36 -0.13
CA GLY A 132 8.32 -20.18 -1.12
C GLY A 132 9.81 -19.90 -1.24
N SER A 133 10.38 -18.95 -0.47
CA SER A 133 11.78 -18.54 -0.58
C SER A 133 12.56 -18.68 0.73
N VAL A 134 12.02 -19.40 1.71
CA VAL A 134 12.70 -19.72 2.98
C VAL A 134 13.80 -20.74 2.72
N GLU A 135 14.96 -20.56 3.34
CA GLU A 135 16.15 -21.41 3.22
C GLU A 135 15.86 -22.86 3.62
N LYS A 136 16.45 -23.80 2.88
CA LYS A 136 16.27 -25.25 3.13
C LYS A 136 16.63 -25.67 4.55
N SER A 137 17.65 -25.08 5.14
CA SER A 137 18.06 -25.34 6.53
C SER A 137 17.01 -24.89 7.55
N ILE A 138 16.40 -23.74 7.32
CA ILE A 138 15.32 -23.21 8.18
C ILE A 138 14.05 -24.05 7.98
N LEU A 139 13.71 -24.40 6.74
CA LEU A 139 12.57 -25.30 6.48
C LEU A 139 12.76 -26.67 7.15
N ALA A 140 13.97 -27.21 7.13
CA ALA A 140 14.29 -28.49 7.82
C ALA A 140 14.09 -28.38 9.33
N LYS A 141 14.39 -27.23 9.92
CA LYS A 141 14.22 -26.96 11.36
C LYS A 141 12.72 -26.87 11.77
N TYR A 142 11.90 -26.22 10.95
CA TYR A 142 10.49 -25.93 11.28
C TYR A 142 9.48 -26.83 10.58
N GLY A 143 9.90 -27.67 9.65
CA GLY A 143 9.06 -28.59 8.88
C GLY A 143 8.19 -27.93 7.81
N ALA A 144 7.95 -26.60 7.91
CA ALA A 144 7.11 -25.84 7.01
C ALA A 144 7.49 -24.34 7.06
N PRO A 145 7.04 -23.49 6.10
CA PRO A 145 7.24 -22.04 6.15
C PRO A 145 6.29 -21.38 7.19
N THR A 146 6.52 -21.70 8.46
CA THR A 146 5.78 -21.15 9.60
C THR A 146 6.11 -19.66 9.81
N ALA A 147 5.37 -19.00 10.69
CA ALA A 147 5.66 -17.61 11.07
C ALA A 147 7.06 -17.45 11.67
N GLU A 148 7.50 -18.44 12.44
CA GLU A 148 8.85 -18.54 13.02
C GLU A 148 9.93 -18.67 11.93
N ALA A 149 9.71 -19.58 10.96
CA ALA A 149 10.63 -19.80 9.86
C ALA A 149 10.80 -18.54 9.00
N LEU A 150 9.70 -17.82 8.69
CA LEU A 150 9.76 -16.56 7.96
C LEU A 150 10.53 -15.49 8.73
N CYS A 151 10.31 -15.39 10.04
CA CYS A 151 10.97 -14.43 10.90
C CYS A 151 12.48 -14.74 11.01
N GLU A 152 12.87 -16.01 11.21
CA GLU A 152 14.28 -16.43 11.28
C GLU A 152 14.99 -16.16 9.96
N SER A 153 14.36 -16.50 8.82
CA SER A 153 14.92 -16.21 7.49
C SER A 153 15.17 -14.72 7.29
N ALA A 154 14.24 -13.86 7.67
CA ALA A 154 14.42 -12.42 7.54
C ALA A 154 15.55 -11.86 8.39
N LEU A 155 15.66 -12.32 9.64
CA LEU A 155 16.74 -11.93 10.55
C LEU A 155 18.09 -12.46 10.06
N TYR A 156 18.14 -13.69 9.52
CA TYR A 156 19.34 -14.22 8.87
C TYR A 156 19.80 -13.33 7.71
N HIS A 157 18.89 -12.94 6.81
CA HIS A 157 19.25 -12.03 5.73
C HIS A 157 19.69 -10.65 6.23
N ALA A 158 19.07 -10.13 7.29
CA ALA A 158 19.50 -8.87 7.90
C ALA A 158 20.91 -8.96 8.46
N SER A 159 21.24 -10.04 9.18
CA SER A 159 22.57 -10.26 9.77
C SER A 159 23.69 -10.32 8.72
N LEU A 160 23.40 -10.79 7.51
CA LEU A 160 24.36 -10.78 6.41
C LEU A 160 24.72 -9.35 5.95
N LEU A 161 23.81 -8.40 6.04
CA LEU A 161 24.06 -6.98 5.74
C LEU A 161 24.71 -6.28 6.93
N GLU A 162 24.26 -6.56 8.15
CA GLU A 162 24.80 -6.01 9.40
C GLU A 162 26.28 -6.37 9.58
N LYS A 163 26.72 -7.55 9.13
CA LYS A 163 28.12 -7.98 9.09
C LYS A 163 29.03 -6.97 8.36
N PHE A 164 28.48 -6.17 7.45
CA PHE A 164 29.18 -5.13 6.71
C PHE A 164 28.73 -3.73 7.09
N ASP A 165 28.24 -3.52 8.31
CA ASP A 165 27.76 -2.25 8.85
C ASP A 165 26.66 -1.59 8.00
N PHE A 166 25.84 -2.40 7.31
CA PHE A 166 24.71 -1.90 6.54
C PHE A 166 23.40 -2.10 7.28
N THR A 167 22.76 -0.99 7.65
CA THR A 167 21.54 -0.99 8.48
C THR A 167 20.37 -0.20 7.89
N ASP A 168 20.50 0.30 6.65
CA ASP A 168 19.37 0.92 5.93
C ASP A 168 18.50 -0.17 5.29
N ILE A 169 17.87 -0.95 6.15
CA ILE A 169 17.15 -2.19 5.80
C ILE A 169 15.64 -1.95 5.97
N VAL A 170 14.86 -2.49 5.05
CA VAL A 170 13.41 -2.67 5.16
C VAL A 170 13.12 -4.16 5.10
N ILE A 171 12.19 -4.68 5.91
CA ILE A 171 11.87 -6.10 5.92
C ILE A 171 10.44 -6.34 5.43
N SER A 172 10.26 -7.38 4.63
CA SER A 172 8.93 -7.90 4.28
C SER A 172 8.88 -9.42 4.43
N LEU A 173 7.81 -9.91 5.07
CA LEU A 173 7.51 -11.31 5.32
C LEU A 173 6.14 -11.61 4.73
N LYS A 174 6.07 -12.39 3.65
CA LYS A 174 4.80 -12.62 2.97
C LYS A 174 4.45 -14.09 2.92
N SER A 175 3.19 -14.37 3.27
CA SER A 175 2.56 -15.67 3.13
C SER A 175 1.22 -15.52 2.39
N SER A 176 0.77 -16.56 1.73
CA SER A 176 -0.59 -16.67 1.19
C SER A 176 -1.64 -16.97 2.27
N SER A 177 -1.20 -17.52 3.41
CA SER A 177 -1.98 -17.66 4.63
C SER A 177 -2.00 -16.34 5.40
N VAL A 178 -3.18 -15.75 5.56
CA VAL A 178 -3.35 -14.49 6.29
C VAL A 178 -2.93 -14.63 7.76
N ASP A 179 -3.27 -15.75 8.41
CA ASP A 179 -2.89 -16.02 9.80
C ASP A 179 -1.37 -16.11 9.97
N THR A 180 -0.70 -16.93 9.13
CA THR A 180 0.76 -17.03 9.14
C THR A 180 1.42 -15.68 8.85
N ASN A 181 0.87 -14.90 7.92
CA ASN A 181 1.34 -13.58 7.57
C ASN A 181 1.31 -12.63 8.77
N ILE A 182 0.17 -12.53 9.45
CA ILE A 182 0.00 -11.68 10.63
C ILE A 182 0.99 -12.08 11.73
N LYS A 183 1.03 -13.37 12.09
CA LYS A 183 1.93 -13.89 13.13
C LYS A 183 3.42 -13.63 12.81
N ALA A 184 3.82 -13.75 11.53
CA ALA A 184 5.20 -13.48 11.12
C ALA A 184 5.57 -12.01 11.32
N TYR A 185 4.69 -11.07 10.94
CA TYR A 185 4.93 -9.65 11.17
C TYR A 185 4.90 -9.23 12.64
N GLU A 186 4.04 -9.83 13.46
CA GLU A 186 4.03 -9.60 14.90
C GLU A 186 5.35 -10.02 15.53
N ARG A 187 5.84 -11.23 15.18
CA ARG A 187 7.11 -11.75 15.70
C ARG A 187 8.32 -10.92 15.29
N ILE A 188 8.40 -10.48 14.04
CA ILE A 188 9.53 -9.66 13.58
C ILE A 188 9.48 -8.25 14.18
N ALA A 189 8.28 -7.71 14.41
CA ALA A 189 8.09 -6.40 15.03
C ALA A 189 8.64 -6.32 16.46
N GLU A 190 8.67 -7.45 17.17
CA GLU A 190 9.23 -7.57 18.52
C GLU A 190 10.77 -7.80 18.53
N ARG A 191 11.35 -8.23 17.40
CA ARG A 191 12.75 -8.69 17.33
C ARG A 191 13.70 -7.71 16.65
N CYS A 192 13.21 -6.74 15.93
CA CYS A 192 14.02 -5.70 15.30
C CYS A 192 13.27 -4.39 15.18
N ASP A 193 13.99 -3.31 14.94
CA ASP A 193 13.44 -1.96 14.74
C ASP A 193 13.40 -1.54 13.26
N TYR A 194 13.77 -2.42 12.33
CA TYR A 194 13.70 -2.13 10.90
C TYR A 194 12.27 -1.84 10.43
N PRO A 195 12.07 -0.88 9.50
CA PRO A 195 10.78 -0.63 8.89
C PRO A 195 10.21 -1.89 8.22
N LEU A 196 8.89 -2.07 8.32
CA LEU A 196 8.20 -3.23 7.81
C LEU A 196 7.36 -2.88 6.57
N HIS A 197 7.59 -3.61 5.49
CA HIS A 197 6.80 -3.53 4.27
C HIS A 197 5.73 -4.62 4.26
N LEU A 198 4.50 -4.23 4.54
CA LEU A 198 3.38 -5.15 4.67
C LEU A 198 2.86 -5.64 3.31
N GLY A 199 2.29 -6.82 3.31
CA GLY A 199 1.56 -7.38 2.18
C GLY A 199 1.26 -8.86 2.40
N VAL A 200 0.22 -9.34 1.76
CA VAL A 200 -0.10 -10.76 1.61
C VAL A 200 0.27 -11.15 0.19
N THR A 201 0.86 -12.32 -0.02
CA THR A 201 1.19 -12.81 -1.37
C THR A 201 0.11 -13.77 -1.88
N GLU A 202 -0.02 -13.88 -3.22
CA GLU A 202 -0.92 -14.85 -3.85
C GLU A 202 -2.37 -14.74 -3.31
N THR A 203 -2.87 -13.50 -3.22
CA THR A 203 -4.18 -13.27 -2.61
C THR A 203 -5.34 -13.69 -3.51
N GLY A 204 -5.08 -13.87 -4.82
CA GLY A 204 -6.06 -14.27 -5.82
C GLY A 204 -6.69 -13.09 -6.58
N THR A 205 -7.88 -13.31 -7.12
CA THR A 205 -8.63 -12.33 -7.92
C THR A 205 -9.11 -11.14 -7.07
N LEU A 206 -9.57 -10.08 -7.74
CA LEU A 206 -9.92 -8.79 -7.15
C LEU A 206 -10.72 -8.93 -5.84
N ARG A 207 -11.86 -9.62 -5.86
CA ARG A 207 -12.76 -9.72 -4.71
C ARG A 207 -12.09 -10.34 -3.48
N MET A 208 -11.56 -11.55 -3.59
CA MET A 208 -10.94 -12.24 -2.45
C MET A 208 -9.58 -11.67 -2.10
N GLY A 209 -8.88 -11.14 -3.09
CA GLY A 209 -7.61 -10.48 -2.89
C GLY A 209 -7.74 -9.21 -2.04
N ILE A 210 -8.78 -8.40 -2.26
CA ILE A 210 -9.11 -7.24 -1.41
C ILE A 210 -9.38 -7.70 0.03
N VAL A 211 -10.24 -8.71 0.22
CA VAL A 211 -10.59 -9.21 1.56
C VAL A 211 -9.35 -9.70 2.32
N LYS A 212 -8.53 -10.57 1.70
CA LYS A 212 -7.30 -11.08 2.32
C LYS A 212 -6.31 -9.96 2.64
N SER A 213 -6.15 -9.01 1.73
CA SER A 213 -5.23 -7.86 1.93
C SER A 213 -5.74 -6.94 3.03
N ALA A 214 -7.03 -6.63 3.05
CA ALA A 214 -7.64 -5.80 4.09
C ALA A 214 -7.47 -6.42 5.49
N ILE A 215 -7.68 -7.73 5.62
CA ILE A 215 -7.47 -8.44 6.88
C ILE A 215 -5.98 -8.47 7.23
N GLY A 216 -5.12 -8.97 6.33
CA GLY A 216 -3.71 -9.20 6.62
C GLY A 216 -2.89 -7.92 6.84
N ILE A 217 -3.17 -6.88 6.07
CA ILE A 217 -2.51 -5.56 6.22
C ILE A 217 -3.20 -4.73 7.30
N GLY A 218 -4.53 -4.65 7.25
CA GLY A 218 -5.31 -3.82 8.16
C GLY A 218 -5.16 -4.20 9.61
N SER A 219 -5.16 -5.51 9.95
CA SER A 219 -4.94 -5.98 11.31
C SER A 219 -3.59 -5.56 11.90
N LEU A 220 -2.54 -5.58 11.08
CA LEU A 220 -1.20 -5.16 11.49
C LEU A 220 -1.12 -3.65 11.70
N LEU A 221 -1.65 -2.88 10.74
CA LEU A 221 -1.67 -1.41 10.82
C LEU A 221 -2.48 -0.93 12.03
N GLN A 222 -3.60 -1.57 12.36
CA GLN A 222 -4.40 -1.26 13.55
C GLN A 222 -3.61 -1.45 14.85
N ARG A 223 -2.67 -2.41 14.87
CA ARG A 223 -1.74 -2.65 15.99
C ARG A 223 -0.51 -1.76 15.94
N GLY A 224 -0.43 -0.84 14.99
CA GLY A 224 0.71 0.06 14.82
C GLY A 224 1.92 -0.59 14.16
N ILE A 225 1.77 -1.75 13.51
CA ILE A 225 2.81 -2.49 12.82
C ILE A 225 2.73 -2.21 11.31
N GLY A 226 3.81 -1.68 10.73
CA GLY A 226 3.93 -1.42 9.29
C GLY A 226 4.22 0.02 8.94
N ASP A 227 5.12 0.20 7.97
CA ASP A 227 5.63 1.50 7.55
C ASP A 227 5.41 1.76 6.06
N THR A 228 5.22 0.71 5.28
CA THR A 228 4.87 0.76 3.86
C THR A 228 4.11 -0.51 3.49
N LEU A 229 3.30 -0.49 2.46
CA LEU A 229 2.50 -1.64 2.05
C LEU A 229 2.45 -1.84 0.54
N ARG A 230 2.18 -3.09 0.12
CA ARG A 230 1.74 -3.41 -1.24
C ARG A 230 0.63 -4.45 -1.18
N VAL A 231 -0.52 -4.12 -1.74
CA VAL A 231 -1.57 -5.08 -2.08
C VAL A 231 -1.13 -5.87 -3.31
N SER A 232 -1.40 -7.17 -3.36
CA SER A 232 -1.04 -8.04 -4.50
C SER A 232 -2.31 -8.70 -5.03
N LEU A 233 -2.72 -8.35 -6.26
CA LEU A 233 -3.95 -8.82 -6.87
C LEU A 233 -3.66 -9.42 -8.25
N THR A 234 -4.47 -10.42 -8.64
CA THR A 234 -4.58 -10.83 -10.05
C THR A 234 -5.56 -9.87 -10.74
N ALA A 235 -5.15 -8.61 -10.93
CA ALA A 235 -5.92 -7.51 -11.49
C ALA A 235 -4.99 -6.41 -12.00
N ASP A 236 -5.55 -5.31 -12.51
CA ASP A 236 -4.79 -4.12 -12.87
C ASP A 236 -4.05 -3.57 -11.62
N PRO A 237 -2.76 -3.22 -11.72
CA PRO A 237 -2.01 -2.65 -10.59
C PRO A 237 -2.59 -1.36 -10.00
N ALA A 238 -3.42 -0.61 -10.74
CA ALA A 238 -4.15 0.54 -10.21
C ALA A 238 -5.13 0.13 -9.09
N GLU A 239 -5.74 -1.07 -9.19
CA GLU A 239 -6.63 -1.60 -8.14
C GLU A 239 -5.85 -1.95 -6.86
N GLU A 240 -4.57 -2.34 -6.97
CA GLU A 240 -3.69 -2.54 -5.81
C GLU A 240 -3.49 -1.23 -5.05
N ILE A 241 -3.29 -0.12 -5.78
CA ILE A 241 -3.10 1.22 -5.20
C ILE A 241 -4.39 1.70 -4.55
N ARG A 242 -5.53 1.59 -5.25
CA ARG A 242 -6.85 1.94 -4.73
C ARG A 242 -7.10 1.20 -3.41
N THR A 243 -7.01 -0.13 -3.43
CA THR A 243 -7.20 -0.97 -2.24
C THR A 243 -6.25 -0.60 -1.09
N GLY A 244 -4.98 -0.33 -1.38
CA GLY A 244 -4.01 0.10 -0.37
C GLY A 244 -4.40 1.43 0.28
N ARG A 245 -4.87 2.39 -0.51
CA ARG A 245 -5.37 3.68 -0.04
C ARG A 245 -6.64 3.52 0.79
N ASP A 246 -7.57 2.67 0.35
CA ASP A 246 -8.83 2.40 1.05
C ASP A 246 -8.58 1.77 2.42
N ILE A 247 -7.65 0.81 2.53
CA ILE A 247 -7.22 0.25 3.82
C ILE A 247 -6.70 1.35 4.76
N LEU A 248 -5.85 2.25 4.27
CA LEU A 248 -5.31 3.35 5.07
C LEU A 248 -6.40 4.34 5.49
N SER A 249 -7.31 4.70 4.58
CA SER A 249 -8.43 5.60 4.85
C SER A 249 -9.42 5.01 5.86
N ALA A 250 -9.77 3.72 5.70
CA ALA A 250 -10.66 3.01 6.62
C ALA A 250 -10.10 2.95 8.06
N LEU A 251 -8.77 2.96 8.21
CA LEU A 251 -8.08 3.00 9.51
C LEU A 251 -7.78 4.41 10.02
N GLY A 252 -8.15 5.47 9.27
CA GLY A 252 -7.81 6.84 9.62
C GLY A 252 -6.31 7.16 9.57
N LEU A 253 -5.52 6.35 8.84
CA LEU A 253 -4.08 6.53 8.67
C LEU A 253 -3.71 7.39 7.45
N ARG A 254 -4.69 7.75 6.66
CA ARG A 254 -4.61 8.65 5.51
C ARG A 254 -5.78 9.60 5.57
N GLY A 255 -5.53 10.89 5.37
CA GLY A 255 -6.56 11.88 5.12
C GLY A 255 -7.28 11.64 3.80
N GLY A 256 -8.36 12.36 3.59
CA GLY A 256 -9.23 12.28 2.44
C GLY A 256 -10.70 12.10 2.83
N VAL A 257 -11.57 12.02 1.84
CA VAL A 257 -12.99 11.89 2.11
C VAL A 257 -13.34 10.53 2.69
N LYS A 258 -14.07 10.53 3.79
CA LYS A 258 -14.69 9.33 4.40
C LYS A 258 -16.14 9.29 4.02
N LEU A 259 -16.55 8.29 3.25
CA LEU A 259 -17.96 8.06 2.93
C LEU A 259 -18.61 7.17 3.99
N VAL A 260 -19.72 7.63 4.53
CA VAL A 260 -20.60 6.88 5.44
C VAL A 260 -21.94 6.71 4.76
N SER A 261 -22.37 5.49 4.52
CA SER A 261 -23.67 5.19 3.92
C SER A 261 -24.45 4.21 4.78
N CYS A 262 -25.74 4.46 4.98
CA CYS A 262 -26.56 3.50 5.68
C CYS A 262 -26.86 2.27 4.79
N PRO A 263 -27.06 1.08 5.37
CA PRO A 263 -27.50 -0.07 4.60
C PRO A 263 -28.94 0.16 4.10
N THR A 264 -29.27 -0.47 2.96
CA THR A 264 -30.66 -0.46 2.47
C THR A 264 -31.57 -1.18 3.45
N CYS A 265 -32.76 -0.59 3.71
CA CYS A 265 -33.77 -1.19 4.56
C CYS A 265 -35.17 -0.79 4.08
N GLY A 266 -36.24 -1.32 4.72
CA GLY A 266 -37.64 -0.99 4.38
C GLY A 266 -38.04 0.48 4.54
N ARG A 267 -37.18 1.31 5.14
CA ARG A 267 -37.40 2.77 5.29
C ARG A 267 -36.82 3.61 4.15
N THR A 268 -35.96 3.00 3.31
CA THR A 268 -35.31 3.68 2.18
C THR A 268 -36.36 4.22 1.21
N ARG A 269 -36.24 5.49 0.80
CA ARG A 269 -37.23 6.22 -0.02
C ARG A 269 -36.66 6.74 -1.34
N ILE A 270 -35.38 6.53 -1.61
CA ILE A 270 -34.64 6.95 -2.81
C ILE A 270 -33.87 5.79 -3.39
N ASP A 271 -33.34 5.95 -4.58
CA ASP A 271 -32.30 5.03 -5.10
C ASP A 271 -30.97 5.23 -4.34
N LEU A 272 -30.94 4.71 -3.10
CA LEU A 272 -29.78 4.84 -2.21
C LEU A 272 -28.51 4.19 -2.79
N ILE A 273 -28.65 3.01 -3.43
CA ILE A 273 -27.50 2.30 -4.01
C ILE A 273 -26.91 3.10 -5.15
N GLY A 274 -27.75 3.57 -6.09
CA GLY A 274 -27.30 4.37 -7.20
C GLY A 274 -26.70 5.71 -6.77
N LEU A 275 -27.31 6.38 -5.77
CA LEU A 275 -26.78 7.64 -5.24
C LEU A 275 -25.44 7.44 -4.52
N ALA A 276 -25.32 6.44 -3.64
CA ALA A 276 -24.07 6.16 -2.91
C ALA A 276 -22.91 5.86 -3.87
N ASN A 277 -23.12 5.03 -4.89
CA ASN A 277 -22.11 4.73 -5.90
C ASN A 277 -21.68 5.97 -6.71
N LYS A 278 -22.64 6.85 -7.05
CA LYS A 278 -22.33 8.11 -7.76
C LYS A 278 -21.55 9.07 -6.87
N VAL A 279 -21.92 9.19 -5.60
CA VAL A 279 -21.22 10.01 -4.61
C VAL A 279 -19.80 9.46 -4.40
N GLU A 280 -19.63 8.17 -4.16
CA GLU A 280 -18.31 7.54 -3.98
C GLU A 280 -17.39 7.85 -5.15
N LYS A 281 -17.89 7.69 -6.39
CA LYS A 281 -17.12 8.00 -7.60
C LYS A 281 -16.76 9.49 -7.71
N ALA A 282 -17.67 10.40 -7.38
CA ALA A 282 -17.40 11.83 -7.40
C ALA A 282 -16.37 12.25 -6.36
N LEU A 283 -16.37 11.58 -5.20
CA LEU A 283 -15.44 11.86 -4.09
C LEU A 283 -14.01 11.34 -4.35
N GLU A 284 -13.77 10.47 -5.33
CA GLU A 284 -12.44 9.99 -5.69
C GLU A 284 -11.43 11.12 -6.02
N TYR A 285 -11.95 12.25 -6.51
CA TYR A 285 -11.17 13.42 -6.94
C TYR A 285 -11.15 14.57 -5.93
N VAL A 286 -11.80 14.39 -4.78
CA VAL A 286 -11.85 15.43 -3.72
C VAL A 286 -10.67 15.22 -2.77
N ASP A 287 -9.80 16.23 -2.70
CA ASP A 287 -8.63 16.24 -1.79
C ASP A 287 -8.93 17.09 -0.55
N LYS A 288 -9.92 16.63 0.24
CA LYS A 288 -10.33 17.25 1.51
C LYS A 288 -10.46 16.19 2.59
N ASP A 289 -10.05 16.48 3.81
CA ASP A 289 -10.22 15.56 4.96
C ASP A 289 -11.58 15.81 5.61
N ILE A 290 -12.62 15.21 5.04
CA ILE A 290 -14.02 15.39 5.44
C ILE A 290 -14.76 14.05 5.50
N THR A 291 -15.82 14.00 6.28
CA THR A 291 -16.77 12.88 6.32
C THR A 291 -18.04 13.27 5.59
N VAL A 292 -18.39 12.50 4.56
CA VAL A 292 -19.62 12.68 3.76
C VAL A 292 -20.56 11.52 4.05
N ALA A 293 -21.84 11.83 4.32
CA ALA A 293 -22.85 10.83 4.62
C ALA A 293 -23.92 10.73 3.53
N VAL A 294 -24.29 9.49 3.16
CA VAL A 294 -25.41 9.22 2.22
C VAL A 294 -26.44 8.34 2.92
N MET A 295 -27.63 8.92 3.21
CA MET A 295 -28.66 8.29 4.02
C MET A 295 -29.96 8.11 3.23
N GLY A 296 -30.55 6.93 3.31
CA GLY A 296 -31.75 6.55 2.53
C GLY A 296 -33.07 7.07 3.07
N CYS A 297 -33.13 7.64 4.28
CA CYS A 297 -34.37 8.19 4.87
C CYS A 297 -34.07 9.29 5.88
N VAL A 298 -35.03 10.19 6.07
CA VAL A 298 -34.95 11.36 6.98
C VAL A 298 -34.90 10.97 8.46
N VAL A 299 -35.27 9.75 8.82
CA VAL A 299 -35.31 9.31 10.24
C VAL A 299 -33.91 9.17 10.81
N ASN A 300 -33.00 8.56 10.05
CA ASN A 300 -31.64 8.28 10.52
C ASN A 300 -30.60 9.29 10.00
N GLY A 301 -30.92 10.05 8.94
CA GLY A 301 -29.98 11.01 8.35
C GLY A 301 -29.37 11.96 9.37
N PRO A 302 -30.16 12.79 10.05
CA PRO A 302 -29.64 13.73 11.03
C PRO A 302 -29.11 13.09 12.32
N GLY A 303 -29.55 11.87 12.69
CA GLY A 303 -29.17 11.16 13.90
C GLY A 303 -27.84 10.41 13.75
N GLU A 304 -27.80 9.41 12.86
CA GLU A 304 -26.64 8.54 12.67
C GLU A 304 -25.48 9.24 11.94
N ALA A 305 -25.78 10.24 11.12
CA ALA A 305 -24.78 11.02 10.38
C ALA A 305 -24.49 12.40 10.98
N ARG A 306 -24.84 12.62 12.24
CA ARG A 306 -24.66 13.91 12.94
C ARG A 306 -23.21 14.39 12.94
N GLU A 307 -22.28 13.47 13.04
CA GLU A 307 -20.84 13.75 13.05
C GLU A 307 -20.25 13.99 11.64
N ALA A 308 -21.02 13.73 10.56
CA ALA A 308 -20.54 13.99 9.22
C ALA A 308 -20.46 15.49 8.95
N ASP A 309 -19.40 15.91 8.24
CA ASP A 309 -19.22 17.31 7.86
C ASP A 309 -20.31 17.76 6.90
N LEU A 310 -20.66 16.90 5.94
CA LEU A 310 -21.79 17.07 5.02
C LEU A 310 -22.50 15.74 4.79
N GLY A 311 -23.75 15.81 4.39
CA GLY A 311 -24.45 14.60 3.95
C GLY A 311 -25.77 14.88 3.25
N VAL A 312 -26.27 13.82 2.65
CA VAL A 312 -27.58 13.80 2.00
C VAL A 312 -28.49 12.79 2.66
N THR A 313 -29.78 13.07 2.66
CA THR A 313 -30.79 12.11 3.09
C THR A 313 -32.00 12.17 2.18
N GLY A 314 -32.58 11.02 1.85
CA GLY A 314 -33.70 10.90 0.94
C GLY A 314 -35.07 11.02 1.61
N GLY A 315 -36.04 11.58 0.86
CA GLY A 315 -37.46 11.61 1.15
C GLY A 315 -38.27 11.17 -0.06
N LYS A 316 -39.57 11.39 -0.07
CA LYS A 316 -40.43 11.09 -1.24
C LYS A 316 -40.23 12.14 -2.35
N GLY A 317 -39.46 11.81 -3.40
CA GLY A 317 -39.17 12.69 -4.54
C GLY A 317 -38.30 13.91 -4.23
N GLU A 318 -37.86 14.05 -2.99
CA GLU A 318 -37.05 15.15 -2.50
C GLU A 318 -35.98 14.62 -1.58
N GLY A 319 -34.90 15.37 -1.41
CA GLY A 319 -33.86 15.08 -0.45
C GLY A 319 -33.37 16.31 0.30
N LEU A 320 -32.65 16.07 1.36
CA LEU A 320 -32.09 17.11 2.21
C LEU A 320 -30.60 17.05 2.18
N ILE A 321 -29.95 18.19 2.08
CA ILE A 321 -28.52 18.36 2.37
C ILE A 321 -28.38 18.81 3.83
N PHE A 322 -27.50 18.21 4.56
CA PHE A 322 -27.22 18.60 5.95
C PHE A 322 -25.73 18.78 6.19
N LYS A 323 -25.40 19.65 7.12
CA LYS A 323 -24.05 19.95 7.58
C LYS A 323 -24.00 19.80 9.10
N LYS A 324 -23.19 18.88 9.62
CA LYS A 324 -23.09 18.59 11.06
C LYS A 324 -24.45 18.39 11.72
N GLY A 325 -25.30 17.59 11.09
CA GLY A 325 -26.66 17.28 11.56
C GLY A 325 -27.71 18.37 11.35
N GLN A 326 -27.36 19.55 10.86
CA GLN A 326 -28.29 20.63 10.56
C GLN A 326 -28.69 20.64 9.07
N ILE A 327 -29.99 20.65 8.79
CA ILE A 327 -30.50 20.73 7.41
C ILE A 327 -30.18 22.12 6.87
N ILE A 328 -29.46 22.20 5.75
CA ILE A 328 -29.09 23.47 5.10
C ILE A 328 -29.78 23.69 3.77
N ARG A 329 -30.23 22.61 3.11
CA ARG A 329 -30.92 22.74 1.80
C ARG A 329 -31.88 21.57 1.57
N LYS A 330 -32.95 21.83 0.84
CA LYS A 330 -33.90 20.85 0.35
C LYS A 330 -33.90 20.93 -1.17
N VAL A 331 -33.74 19.78 -1.85
CA VAL A 331 -33.65 19.71 -3.31
C VAL A 331 -34.43 18.50 -3.85
N PRO A 332 -34.79 18.49 -5.13
CA PRO A 332 -35.28 17.29 -5.81
C PRO A 332 -34.29 16.15 -5.72
N GLU A 333 -34.74 14.88 -5.68
CA GLU A 333 -33.90 13.71 -5.61
C GLU A 333 -32.85 13.68 -6.73
N ALA A 334 -33.21 14.08 -7.94
CA ALA A 334 -32.30 14.10 -9.09
C ALA A 334 -31.12 15.07 -8.93
N GLU A 335 -31.25 16.10 -8.10
CA GLU A 335 -30.24 17.15 -7.88
C GLU A 335 -29.36 16.89 -6.65
N LEU A 336 -29.60 15.79 -5.91
CA LEU A 336 -28.88 15.52 -4.64
C LEU A 336 -27.37 15.45 -4.79
N LEU A 337 -26.87 14.82 -5.85
CA LEU A 337 -25.45 14.71 -6.10
C LEU A 337 -24.82 16.09 -6.37
N ASP A 338 -25.41 16.84 -7.29
CA ASP A 338 -24.86 18.13 -7.70
C ASP A 338 -24.88 19.12 -6.52
N ALA A 339 -26.00 19.17 -5.78
CA ALA A 339 -26.12 20.00 -4.60
C ALA A 339 -25.14 19.60 -3.48
N LEU A 340 -24.84 18.29 -3.31
CA LEU A 340 -23.83 17.84 -2.37
C LEU A 340 -22.42 18.29 -2.78
N MET A 341 -22.08 18.13 -4.07
CA MET A 341 -20.78 18.55 -4.59
C MET A 341 -20.58 20.06 -4.49
N GLU A 342 -21.60 20.87 -4.78
CA GLU A 342 -21.58 22.32 -4.57
C GLU A 342 -21.25 22.70 -3.10
N GLU A 343 -21.83 21.99 -2.13
CA GLU A 343 -21.55 22.26 -0.71
C GLU A 343 -20.16 21.75 -0.28
N ILE A 344 -19.67 20.66 -0.87
CA ILE A 344 -18.30 20.18 -0.67
C ILE A 344 -17.29 21.20 -1.17
N ASP A 345 -17.53 21.83 -2.33
CA ASP A 345 -16.63 22.84 -2.89
C ASP A 345 -16.50 24.08 -1.99
N LYS A 346 -17.52 24.39 -1.20
CA LYS A 346 -17.53 25.52 -0.25
C LYS A 346 -16.82 25.25 1.08
N LEU A 347 -16.41 23.99 1.36
CA LEU A 347 -15.62 23.62 2.54
C LEU A 347 -14.14 23.89 2.32
#